data_06c17f7c9a25d50352afb875c3f24b77
#
_entry.id   06c17f7c9a25d50352afb875c3f24b77
#
_cell.length_a   1.000
_cell.length_b   1.000
_cell.length_c   1.000
_cell.angle_alpha   90.00
_cell.angle_beta   90.00
_cell.angle_gamma   90.00
#
_symmetry.space_group_name_H-M   'P 1'
#
loop_
_entity.id
_entity.type
_entity.pdbx_description
1 polymer ?
#
loop_
_entity_poly.entity_id
_entity_poly.type
_entity_poly.pdbx_seq_one_letter_code
_entity_poly.pdbx_strand_id
1 'polypeptide(L)'
;MKTGIDKIYIPTFKRHDKQIFFESLPDRLKDKVIFVIQKQEEHLFPDKNILVVEDNIGIAKTREIIYKTAGKKRYLVVDDDVLLHRRNATYFSEPSNMEGSKRKLTDNDWNELLQRLNYQHDNNHIICGFKFSAILPRFNQPTFYNGGIFAIFSIDGEQLSKVIDEIDFNYVPIQEDVHFNLELLTKGYPNAIMEEFCYHQKYNNDGGCNTFRTQQMEDMCAEKLNKKFPKYYTIDYSKTSTKRTIGKLRTRVMYSKAYKESK
;
A
#
# COMPACT_ATOMS: atom_id res chain seq x y z
N MET A 1 -1.14 14.07 -23.20
CA MET A 1 -0.43 13.71 -21.95
C MET A 1 -1.40 12.93 -21.09
N LYS A 2 -1.02 11.74 -20.63
CA LYS A 2 -1.83 11.02 -19.63
C LYS A 2 -1.91 11.90 -18.38
N THR A 3 -3.09 12.01 -17.81
CA THR A 3 -3.36 12.83 -16.62
C THR A 3 -2.53 12.34 -15.44
N GLY A 4 -2.07 13.25 -14.57
CA GLY A 4 -1.38 12.89 -13.33
C GLY A 4 -2.30 12.20 -12.32
N ILE A 5 -1.82 12.02 -11.08
CA ILE A 5 -2.64 11.46 -9.99
C ILE A 5 -3.87 12.37 -9.77
N ASP A 6 -5.05 11.80 -9.99
CA ASP A 6 -6.31 12.55 -9.94
C ASP A 6 -6.91 12.61 -8.54
N LYS A 7 -6.88 11.51 -7.82
CA LYS A 7 -7.50 11.35 -6.50
C LYS A 7 -6.59 10.61 -5.53
N ILE A 8 -6.84 10.82 -4.26
CA ILE A 8 -6.17 10.16 -3.14
C ILE A 8 -7.26 9.54 -2.26
N TYR A 9 -7.35 8.23 -2.22
CA TYR A 9 -8.32 7.51 -1.39
C TYR A 9 -7.69 7.14 -0.06
N ILE A 10 -8.34 7.51 1.04
CA ILE A 10 -7.91 7.20 2.40
C ILE A 10 -8.98 6.35 3.07
N PRO A 11 -8.86 5.00 3.05
CA PRO A 11 -9.71 4.16 3.86
C PRO A 11 -9.41 4.42 5.33
N THR A 12 -10.46 4.72 6.11
CA THR A 12 -10.35 5.00 7.53
C THR A 12 -11.51 4.37 8.30
N PHE A 13 -11.23 3.91 9.52
CA PHE A 13 -12.23 3.33 10.41
C PHE A 13 -11.86 3.59 11.87
N LYS A 14 -12.77 4.23 12.62
CA LYS A 14 -12.58 4.63 14.03
C LYS A 14 -11.35 5.53 14.27
N ARG A 15 -11.06 6.41 13.29
CA ARG A 15 -9.91 7.32 13.30
C ARG A 15 -10.23 8.68 12.68
N HIS A 16 -11.48 9.14 12.75
CA HIS A 16 -11.89 10.42 12.16
C HIS A 16 -11.04 11.61 12.64
N ASP A 17 -10.54 11.55 13.88
CA ASP A 17 -9.71 12.54 14.57
C ASP A 17 -8.19 12.30 14.45
N LYS A 18 -7.76 11.26 13.71
CA LYS A 18 -6.34 10.85 13.60
C LYS A 18 -5.92 10.64 12.16
N GLN A 19 -6.04 11.67 11.34
CA GLN A 19 -5.79 11.62 9.90
C GLN A 19 -4.35 12.05 9.57
N ILE A 20 -3.35 11.29 10.04
CA ILE A 20 -1.91 11.62 9.96
C ILE A 20 -1.47 11.89 8.52
N PHE A 21 -1.89 11.05 7.57
CA PHE A 21 -1.52 11.25 6.18
C PHE A 21 -2.15 12.54 5.62
N PHE A 22 -3.45 12.74 5.83
CA PHE A 22 -4.15 13.93 5.33
C PHE A 22 -3.54 15.22 5.89
N GLU A 23 -3.21 15.26 7.16
CA GLU A 23 -2.58 16.40 7.82
C GLU A 23 -1.18 16.70 7.26
N SER A 24 -0.46 15.68 6.80
CA SER A 24 0.87 15.82 6.22
C SER A 24 0.87 16.29 4.76
N LEU A 25 -0.29 16.31 4.08
CA LEU A 25 -0.41 16.73 2.70
C LEU A 25 -0.29 18.26 2.55
N PRO A 26 0.36 18.75 1.49
CA PRO A 26 0.25 20.15 1.10
C PRO A 26 -1.21 20.49 0.72
N ASP A 27 -1.64 21.71 1.01
CA ASP A 27 -3.05 22.12 0.85
C ASP A 27 -3.59 21.86 -0.57
N ARG A 28 -2.79 22.12 -1.59
CA ARG A 28 -3.15 21.85 -3.00
C ARG A 28 -3.48 20.38 -3.34
N LEU A 29 -3.12 19.43 -2.46
CA LEU A 29 -3.45 18.02 -2.62
C LEU A 29 -4.64 17.59 -1.76
N LYS A 30 -5.00 18.36 -0.75
CA LYS A 30 -6.11 18.03 0.15
C LYS A 30 -7.45 17.96 -0.57
N ASP A 31 -7.67 18.80 -1.58
CA ASP A 31 -8.89 18.80 -2.40
C ASP A 31 -9.03 17.53 -3.26
N LYS A 32 -7.94 16.79 -3.47
CA LYS A 32 -7.96 15.50 -4.18
C LYS A 32 -8.33 14.32 -3.29
N VAL A 33 -8.36 14.53 -1.97
CA VAL A 33 -8.61 13.45 -1.02
C VAL A 33 -10.09 13.05 -1.01
N ILE A 34 -10.31 11.75 -0.98
CA ILE A 34 -11.60 11.12 -0.73
C ILE A 34 -11.41 10.17 0.45
N PHE A 35 -12.06 10.48 1.57
CA PHE A 35 -12.11 9.57 2.70
C PHE A 35 -13.07 8.42 2.38
N VAL A 36 -12.60 7.18 2.56
CA VAL A 36 -13.45 6.00 2.36
C VAL A 36 -13.84 5.49 3.73
N ILE A 37 -15.10 5.71 4.07
CA ILE A 37 -15.64 5.55 5.43
C ILE A 37 -16.84 4.60 5.44
N GLN A 38 -17.04 3.96 6.57
CA GLN A 38 -18.25 3.16 6.79
C GLN A 38 -19.45 4.07 7.06
N LYS A 39 -20.65 3.63 6.68
CA LYS A 39 -21.90 4.39 6.78
C LYS A 39 -22.14 4.91 8.21
N GLN A 40 -21.84 4.11 9.23
CA GLN A 40 -21.98 4.51 10.64
C GLN A 40 -21.11 5.72 11.05
N GLU A 41 -20.05 6.03 10.29
CA GLU A 41 -19.12 7.13 10.58
C GLU A 41 -19.34 8.36 9.70
N GLU A 42 -20.32 8.35 8.79
CA GLU A 42 -20.57 9.45 7.85
C GLU A 42 -20.72 10.81 8.53
N HIS A 43 -21.42 10.85 9.65
CA HIS A 43 -21.65 12.06 10.44
C HIS A 43 -20.38 12.66 11.05
N LEU A 44 -19.26 11.92 11.11
CA LEU A 44 -17.97 12.37 11.65
C LEU A 44 -17.10 13.08 10.60
N PHE A 45 -17.53 13.11 9.34
CA PHE A 45 -16.80 13.72 8.23
C PHE A 45 -17.59 14.84 7.54
N PRO A 46 -18.09 15.83 8.28
CA PRO A 46 -18.79 16.95 7.68
C PRO A 46 -17.85 17.70 6.72
N ASP A 47 -18.39 18.18 5.60
CA ASP A 47 -17.67 19.01 4.61
C ASP A 47 -16.42 18.34 3.99
N LYS A 48 -16.29 17.01 4.08
CA LYS A 48 -15.22 16.25 3.42
C LYS A 48 -15.73 15.54 2.17
N ASN A 49 -14.84 15.36 1.21
CA ASN A 49 -15.12 14.46 0.10
C ASN A 49 -15.06 13.02 0.63
N ILE A 50 -16.19 12.32 0.59
CA ILE A 50 -16.32 10.97 1.13
C ILE A 50 -16.79 9.98 0.07
N LEU A 51 -16.37 8.74 0.22
CA LEU A 51 -16.93 7.55 -0.40
C LEU A 51 -17.46 6.67 0.73
N VAL A 52 -18.78 6.57 0.84
CA VAL A 52 -19.42 5.77 1.89
C VAL A 52 -19.49 4.32 1.44
N VAL A 53 -19.06 3.41 2.30
CA VAL A 53 -19.17 1.97 2.11
C VAL A 53 -20.03 1.35 3.21
N GLU A 54 -20.50 0.13 3.00
CA GLU A 54 -21.28 -0.59 3.99
C GLU A 54 -20.46 -0.85 5.27
N ASP A 55 -21.17 -1.00 6.38
CA ASP A 55 -20.54 -1.28 7.67
C ASP A 55 -19.94 -2.69 7.71
N ASN A 56 -18.77 -2.80 8.35
CA ASN A 56 -18.09 -4.06 8.65
C ASN A 56 -17.69 -4.92 7.42
N ILE A 57 -17.59 -4.33 6.23
CA ILE A 57 -17.18 -5.07 5.02
C ILE A 57 -15.71 -5.48 4.99
N GLY A 58 -14.88 -4.89 5.85
CA GLY A 58 -13.44 -5.15 5.94
C GLY A 58 -12.62 -4.43 4.87
N ILE A 59 -11.28 -4.42 5.08
CA ILE A 59 -10.36 -3.64 4.23
C ILE A 59 -10.26 -4.17 2.81
N ALA A 60 -10.30 -5.48 2.61
CA ALA A 60 -10.21 -6.10 1.29
C ALA A 60 -11.37 -5.64 0.38
N LYS A 61 -12.60 -5.68 0.89
CA LYS A 61 -13.79 -5.23 0.17
C LYS A 61 -13.79 -3.71 -0.04
N THR A 62 -13.34 -2.96 0.97
CA THR A 62 -13.18 -1.50 0.86
C THR A 62 -12.22 -1.13 -0.27
N ARG A 63 -11.08 -1.78 -0.38
CA ARG A 63 -10.11 -1.55 -1.47
C ARG A 63 -10.68 -1.96 -2.84
N GLU A 64 -11.40 -3.08 -2.93
CA GLU A 64 -12.11 -3.45 -4.16
C GLU A 64 -13.06 -2.34 -4.63
N ILE A 65 -13.87 -1.77 -3.72
CA ILE A 65 -14.78 -0.67 -4.03
C ILE A 65 -14.00 0.56 -4.53
N ILE A 66 -12.88 0.91 -3.88
CA ILE A 66 -12.02 1.99 -4.33
C ILE A 66 -11.56 1.75 -5.78
N TYR A 67 -11.03 0.58 -6.08
CA TYR A 67 -10.50 0.25 -7.40
C TYR A 67 -11.57 0.36 -8.49
N LYS A 68 -12.77 -0.13 -8.21
CA LYS A 68 -13.91 -0.04 -9.14
C LYS A 68 -14.43 1.39 -9.30
N THR A 69 -14.50 2.16 -8.21
CA THR A 69 -14.99 3.55 -8.21
C THR A 69 -14.00 4.51 -8.89
N ALA A 70 -12.70 4.34 -8.66
CA ALA A 70 -11.68 5.17 -9.28
C ALA A 70 -11.62 5.02 -10.81
N GLY A 71 -12.05 3.86 -11.33
CA GLY A 71 -12.14 3.58 -12.75
C GLY A 71 -10.77 3.65 -13.43
N LYS A 72 -10.72 4.26 -14.63
CA LYS A 72 -9.51 4.31 -15.47
C LYS A 72 -8.49 5.39 -15.10
N LYS A 73 -8.74 6.16 -14.07
CA LYS A 73 -7.83 7.23 -13.62
C LYS A 73 -6.63 6.70 -12.86
N ARG A 74 -5.59 7.53 -12.72
CA ARG A 74 -4.47 7.27 -11.80
C ARG A 74 -4.81 7.83 -10.43
N TYR A 75 -4.57 7.07 -9.39
CA TYR A 75 -4.92 7.46 -8.03
C TYR A 75 -3.95 6.87 -7.00
N LEU A 76 -3.94 7.47 -5.81
CA LEU A 76 -3.28 6.91 -4.62
C LEU A 76 -4.30 6.22 -3.74
N VAL A 77 -3.90 5.12 -3.11
CA VAL A 77 -4.57 4.52 -1.96
C VAL A 77 -3.59 4.55 -0.79
N VAL A 78 -4.01 5.09 0.33
CA VAL A 78 -3.11 5.36 1.47
C VAL A 78 -3.83 5.10 2.77
N ASP A 79 -3.20 4.34 3.67
CA ASP A 79 -3.72 4.18 5.03
C ASP A 79 -3.63 5.51 5.81
N ASP A 80 -4.60 5.79 6.66
CA ASP A 80 -4.78 7.07 7.38
C ASP A 80 -3.62 7.43 8.33
N ASP A 81 -2.88 6.43 8.81
CA ASP A 81 -1.80 6.55 9.80
C ASP A 81 -0.38 6.52 9.19
N VAL A 82 -0.28 6.67 7.88
CA VAL A 82 0.99 6.70 7.15
C VAL A 82 1.59 8.11 7.17
N LEU A 83 2.91 8.20 7.33
CA LEU A 83 3.68 9.42 7.15
C LEU A 83 4.79 9.18 6.10
N LEU A 84 4.76 9.95 5.01
CA LEU A 84 5.78 9.88 3.97
C LEU A 84 7.01 10.70 4.31
N HIS A 85 8.16 10.16 3.94
CA HIS A 85 9.47 10.79 4.10
C HIS A 85 10.28 10.65 2.81
N ARG A 86 11.19 11.60 2.61
CA ARG A 86 12.28 11.48 1.65
C ARG A 86 13.53 10.98 2.36
N ARG A 87 14.22 10.02 1.78
CA ARG A 87 15.55 9.60 2.26
C ARG A 87 16.59 10.64 1.88
N ASN A 88 17.52 10.93 2.79
CA ASN A 88 18.60 11.86 2.50
C ASN A 88 19.62 11.22 1.54
N ALA A 89 20.27 12.05 0.70
CA ALA A 89 21.24 11.58 -0.28
C ALA A 89 22.43 10.84 0.37
N THR A 90 22.86 11.27 1.55
CA THR A 90 23.93 10.64 2.34
C THR A 90 23.61 9.20 2.75
N TYR A 91 22.33 8.83 2.81
CA TYR A 91 21.93 7.47 3.10
C TYR A 91 22.36 6.46 2.03
N PHE A 92 22.46 6.91 0.78
CA PHE A 92 22.93 6.06 -0.33
C PHE A 92 24.46 5.93 -0.37
N SER A 93 25.19 6.83 0.30
CA SER A 93 26.64 6.83 0.38
C SER A 93 27.20 6.28 1.71
N GLU A 94 26.43 6.39 2.80
CA GLU A 94 26.86 5.98 4.15
C GLU A 94 25.72 5.26 4.91
N PRO A 95 25.61 3.93 4.80
CA PRO A 95 24.51 3.15 5.38
C PRO A 95 24.47 3.11 6.91
N SER A 96 25.53 3.49 7.59
CA SER A 96 25.68 3.35 9.03
C SER A 96 24.90 4.37 9.87
N ASN A 97 24.37 5.44 9.26
CA ASN A 97 23.68 6.51 9.96
C ASN A 97 22.17 6.53 9.67
N MET A 98 21.43 5.67 10.36
CA MET A 98 19.97 5.54 10.17
C MET A 98 19.14 6.67 10.80
N GLU A 99 19.62 7.29 11.88
CA GLU A 99 18.98 8.46 12.50
C GLU A 99 19.36 9.73 11.73
N GLY A 100 18.48 10.37 11.09
CA GLY A 100 18.72 11.52 10.21
C GLY A 100 18.75 11.16 8.73
N SER A 101 18.57 9.89 8.40
CA SER A 101 18.56 9.40 7.01
C SER A 101 17.29 9.79 6.23
N LYS A 102 16.28 10.39 6.87
CA LYS A 102 15.00 10.75 6.25
C LYS A 102 14.47 12.06 6.82
N ARG A 103 13.73 12.78 5.98
CA ARG A 103 13.04 14.03 6.33
C ARG A 103 11.61 14.04 5.82
N LYS A 104 10.78 14.91 6.38
CA LYS A 104 9.44 15.18 5.87
C LYS A 104 9.51 15.70 4.43
N LEU A 105 8.49 15.43 3.64
CA LEU A 105 8.41 15.93 2.27
C LEU A 105 8.14 17.44 2.26
N THR A 106 8.86 18.16 1.41
CA THR A 106 8.53 19.53 1.00
C THR A 106 7.55 19.49 -0.18
N ASP A 107 7.01 20.65 -0.57
CA ASP A 107 6.16 20.76 -1.76
C ASP A 107 6.87 20.31 -3.05
N ASN A 108 8.17 20.61 -3.17
CA ASN A 108 8.98 20.16 -4.30
C ASN A 108 9.14 18.62 -4.29
N ASP A 109 9.32 18.03 -3.13
CA ASP A 109 9.39 16.56 -3.02
C ASP A 109 8.06 15.90 -3.44
N TRP A 110 6.93 16.49 -3.08
CA TRP A 110 5.62 16.03 -3.54
C TRP A 110 5.48 16.12 -5.07
N ASN A 111 5.94 17.21 -5.68
CA ASN A 111 5.93 17.33 -7.14
C ASN A 111 6.78 16.25 -7.80
N GLU A 112 8.01 16.06 -7.31
CA GLU A 112 8.91 15.01 -7.80
C GLU A 112 8.32 13.62 -7.63
N LEU A 113 7.77 13.31 -6.46
CA LEU A 113 7.12 12.03 -6.17
C LEU A 113 5.99 11.74 -7.17
N LEU A 114 5.08 12.70 -7.39
CA LEU A 114 3.98 12.52 -8.31
C LEU A 114 4.45 12.36 -9.77
N GLN A 115 5.50 13.09 -10.19
CA GLN A 115 6.10 12.92 -11.50
C GLN A 115 6.72 11.54 -11.68
N ARG A 116 7.42 11.01 -10.66
CA ARG A 116 8.03 9.67 -10.69
C ARG A 116 6.97 8.58 -10.72
N LEU A 117 5.88 8.71 -9.95
CA LEU A 117 4.76 7.78 -10.03
C LEU A 117 4.17 7.73 -11.44
N ASN A 118 3.92 8.88 -12.04
CA ASN A 118 3.42 8.97 -13.41
C ASN A 118 4.39 8.35 -14.42
N TYR A 119 5.69 8.61 -14.28
CA TYR A 119 6.71 7.99 -15.12
C TYR A 119 6.67 6.46 -15.04
N GLN A 120 6.55 5.89 -13.84
CA GLN A 120 6.45 4.44 -13.69
C GLN A 120 5.18 3.87 -14.32
N HIS A 121 4.05 4.55 -14.17
CA HIS A 121 2.80 4.16 -14.83
C HIS A 121 2.88 4.24 -16.35
N ASP A 122 3.58 5.26 -16.90
CA ASP A 122 3.84 5.37 -18.34
C ASP A 122 4.74 4.23 -18.85
N ASN A 123 5.54 3.62 -17.97
CA ASN A 123 6.34 2.43 -18.24
C ASN A 123 5.61 1.10 -17.89
N ASN A 124 4.28 1.12 -17.91
CA ASN A 124 3.42 -0.05 -17.74
C ASN A 124 3.47 -0.75 -16.38
N HIS A 125 3.76 -0.02 -15.31
CA HIS A 125 3.58 -0.52 -13.95
C HIS A 125 2.17 -0.21 -13.46
N ILE A 126 1.34 -1.24 -13.21
CA ILE A 126 -0.04 -1.07 -12.71
C ILE A 126 -0.02 -0.45 -11.30
N ILE A 127 0.86 -0.96 -10.44
CA ILE A 127 0.99 -0.51 -9.06
C ILE A 127 2.41 0.00 -8.79
N CYS A 128 2.50 1.16 -8.15
CA CYS A 128 3.75 1.78 -7.72
C CYS A 128 3.66 2.17 -6.25
N GLY A 129 4.72 1.99 -5.49
CA GLY A 129 4.68 2.26 -4.06
C GLY A 129 6.04 2.58 -3.45
N PHE A 130 6.11 2.40 -2.15
CA PHE A 130 7.25 2.80 -1.33
C PHE A 130 7.59 1.71 -0.33
N LYS A 131 8.81 1.74 0.22
CA LYS A 131 9.19 0.86 1.32
C LYS A 131 8.90 1.47 2.68
N PHE A 132 8.68 0.59 3.64
CA PHE A 132 8.69 0.96 5.05
C PHE A 132 10.05 1.54 5.43
N SER A 133 10.06 2.62 6.20
CA SER A 133 11.27 3.41 6.49
C SER A 133 12.37 2.63 7.20
N ALA A 134 12.02 1.60 7.98
CA ALA A 134 12.99 0.74 8.64
C ALA A 134 13.68 -0.29 7.71
N ILE A 135 13.22 -0.42 6.46
CA ILE A 135 13.87 -1.28 5.48
C ILE A 135 14.90 -0.46 4.72
N LEU A 136 16.15 -0.94 4.71
CA LEU A 136 17.24 -0.30 4.00
C LEU A 136 16.96 -0.24 2.50
N PRO A 137 17.19 0.89 1.82
CA PRO A 137 17.11 0.96 0.36
C PRO A 137 18.26 0.16 -0.25
N ARG A 138 18.09 -0.19 -1.52
CA ARG A 138 19.17 -0.77 -2.30
C ARG A 138 20.09 0.33 -2.80
N PHE A 139 21.39 0.15 -2.62
CA PHE A 139 22.39 1.10 -3.08
C PHE A 139 22.28 1.35 -4.59
N ASN A 140 22.42 2.61 -4.98
CA ASN A 140 22.46 3.06 -6.37
C ASN A 140 21.25 2.67 -7.24
N GLN A 141 20.12 2.29 -6.64
CA GLN A 141 18.90 1.98 -7.36
C GLN A 141 17.76 2.85 -6.84
N PRO A 142 17.40 3.95 -7.52
CA PRO A 142 16.29 4.82 -7.10
C PRO A 142 14.92 4.12 -7.20
N THR A 143 14.84 3.05 -7.98
CA THR A 143 13.62 2.24 -8.14
C THR A 143 13.96 0.76 -8.06
N PHE A 144 13.21 0.04 -7.24
CA PHE A 144 13.23 -1.41 -7.16
C PHE A 144 11.97 -1.97 -7.80
N TYR A 145 12.11 -3.06 -8.56
CA TYR A 145 10.99 -3.67 -9.28
C TYR A 145 10.60 -5.02 -8.69
N ASN A 146 9.31 -5.32 -8.82
CA ASN A 146 8.74 -6.62 -8.50
C ASN A 146 8.93 -7.02 -7.03
N GLY A 147 8.51 -6.13 -6.14
CA GLY A 147 8.55 -6.32 -4.69
C GLY A 147 7.19 -6.20 -4.02
N GLY A 148 7.16 -6.33 -2.69
CA GLY A 148 5.95 -6.09 -1.90
C GLY A 148 5.68 -4.59 -1.73
N ILE A 149 4.46 -4.18 -1.95
CA ILE A 149 3.96 -2.82 -1.78
C ILE A 149 2.80 -2.86 -0.78
N PHE A 150 2.83 -2.02 0.25
CA PHE A 150 1.89 -2.02 1.37
C PHE A 150 1.53 -0.59 1.77
N ALA A 151 0.43 -0.43 2.48
CA ALA A 151 -0.01 0.78 3.18
C ALA A 151 -0.18 2.04 2.32
N ILE A 152 0.69 2.29 1.35
CA ILE A 152 0.62 3.43 0.42
C ILE A 152 1.10 3.03 -0.96
N PHE A 153 0.24 3.23 -1.96
CA PHE A 153 0.54 2.93 -3.35
C PHE A 153 -0.30 3.74 -4.33
N SER A 154 0.24 3.91 -5.52
CA SER A 154 -0.43 4.49 -6.67
C SER A 154 -0.86 3.39 -7.64
N ILE A 155 -1.99 3.56 -8.30
CA ILE A 155 -2.53 2.65 -9.29
C ILE A 155 -2.79 3.39 -10.61
N ASP A 156 -2.43 2.75 -11.74
CA ASP A 156 -2.92 3.11 -13.06
C ASP A 156 -4.22 2.34 -13.31
N GLY A 157 -5.36 3.02 -13.13
CA GLY A 157 -6.68 2.41 -13.24
C GLY A 157 -7.00 1.93 -14.66
N GLU A 158 -6.45 2.56 -15.70
CA GLU A 158 -6.63 2.08 -17.08
C GLU A 158 -5.97 0.71 -17.28
N GLN A 159 -4.77 0.53 -16.75
CA GLN A 159 -4.11 -0.76 -16.83
C GLN A 159 -4.76 -1.80 -15.91
N LEU A 160 -5.12 -1.41 -14.67
CA LEU A 160 -5.82 -2.31 -13.75
C LEU A 160 -7.15 -2.78 -14.33
N SER A 161 -7.90 -1.93 -15.05
CA SER A 161 -9.20 -2.30 -15.63
C SER A 161 -9.13 -3.48 -16.60
N LYS A 162 -7.94 -3.81 -17.12
CA LYS A 162 -7.74 -4.94 -18.04
C LYS A 162 -7.67 -6.29 -17.32
N VAL A 163 -7.46 -6.29 -16.02
CA VAL A 163 -7.22 -7.49 -15.21
C VAL A 163 -8.07 -7.55 -13.94
N ILE A 164 -8.80 -6.48 -13.62
CA ILE A 164 -9.52 -6.33 -12.34
C ILE A 164 -10.55 -7.43 -12.12
N ASP A 165 -11.25 -7.87 -13.17
CA ASP A 165 -12.29 -8.89 -13.09
C ASP A 165 -11.75 -10.31 -12.89
N GLU A 166 -10.42 -10.50 -13.07
CA GLU A 166 -9.73 -11.77 -12.82
C GLU A 166 -9.18 -11.88 -11.39
N ILE A 167 -9.33 -10.84 -10.56
CA ILE A 167 -8.79 -10.78 -9.20
C ILE A 167 -9.91 -10.95 -8.19
N ASP A 168 -9.84 -12.00 -7.38
CA ASP A 168 -10.70 -12.15 -6.20
C ASP A 168 -10.14 -11.33 -5.03
N PHE A 169 -10.54 -10.07 -4.93
CA PHE A 169 -10.08 -9.18 -3.86
C PHE A 169 -10.46 -9.65 -2.46
N ASN A 170 -11.48 -10.50 -2.33
CA ASN A 170 -11.99 -11.00 -1.06
C ASN A 170 -11.42 -12.38 -0.69
N TYR A 171 -10.40 -12.86 -1.40
CA TYR A 171 -9.77 -14.15 -1.12
C TYR A 171 -9.27 -14.26 0.32
N VAL A 172 -8.71 -13.18 0.85
CA VAL A 172 -8.30 -13.03 2.26
C VAL A 172 -8.86 -11.72 2.84
N PRO A 173 -9.40 -11.71 4.06
CA PRO A 173 -9.98 -10.51 4.69
C PRO A 173 -8.91 -9.50 5.15
N ILE A 174 -7.69 -9.98 5.43
CA ILE A 174 -6.48 -9.19 5.76
C ILE A 174 -5.30 -9.77 4.96
N GLN A 175 -4.16 -9.07 4.89
CA GLN A 175 -3.06 -9.37 3.96
C GLN A 175 -3.52 -9.27 2.48
N GLU A 176 -4.55 -8.52 2.20
CA GLU A 176 -5.12 -8.29 0.87
C GLU A 176 -4.14 -7.56 -0.05
N ASP A 177 -3.23 -6.76 0.51
CA ASP A 177 -2.12 -6.12 -0.19
C ASP A 177 -1.08 -7.16 -0.67
N VAL A 178 -0.73 -8.14 0.15
CA VAL A 178 0.12 -9.27 -0.24
C VAL A 178 -0.53 -10.06 -1.36
N HIS A 179 -1.82 -10.39 -1.20
CA HIS A 179 -2.61 -11.09 -2.19
C HIS A 179 -2.63 -10.34 -3.53
N PHE A 180 -2.98 -9.06 -3.52
CA PHE A 180 -3.07 -8.22 -4.70
C PHE A 180 -1.73 -8.10 -5.44
N ASN A 181 -0.63 -7.90 -4.72
CA ASN A 181 0.71 -7.89 -5.33
C ASN A 181 1.04 -9.22 -6.02
N LEU A 182 0.76 -10.35 -5.36
CA LEU A 182 1.03 -11.67 -5.94
C LEU A 182 0.15 -11.96 -7.16
N GLU A 183 -1.14 -11.58 -7.13
CA GLU A 183 -2.04 -11.70 -8.29
C GLU A 183 -1.47 -10.99 -9.51
N LEU A 184 -1.06 -9.73 -9.36
CA LEU A 184 -0.51 -8.97 -10.47
C LEU A 184 0.82 -9.56 -10.97
N LEU A 185 1.73 -9.88 -10.06
CA LEU A 185 3.06 -10.37 -10.43
C LEU A 185 3.01 -11.74 -11.10
N THR A 186 2.17 -12.66 -10.63
CA THR A 186 1.99 -13.99 -11.24
C THR A 186 1.30 -13.96 -12.60
N LYS A 187 0.58 -12.88 -12.89
CA LYS A 187 -0.02 -12.61 -14.20
C LYS A 187 0.91 -11.83 -15.14
N GLY A 188 2.16 -11.56 -14.74
CA GLY A 188 3.17 -10.88 -15.56
C GLY A 188 3.09 -9.36 -15.54
N TYR A 189 2.33 -8.76 -14.62
CA TYR A 189 2.27 -7.31 -14.43
C TYR A 189 3.32 -6.85 -13.41
N PRO A 190 4.34 -6.09 -13.85
CA PRO A 190 5.40 -5.62 -12.94
C PRO A 190 4.90 -4.53 -12.02
N ASN A 191 5.56 -4.37 -10.89
CA ASN A 191 5.38 -3.23 -10.01
C ASN A 191 6.70 -2.47 -9.79
N ALA A 192 6.60 -1.20 -9.36
CA ALA A 192 7.74 -0.34 -9.08
C ALA A 192 7.69 0.21 -7.66
N ILE A 193 8.82 0.17 -6.97
CA ILE A 193 8.98 0.68 -5.60
C ILE A 193 10.05 1.76 -5.64
N MET A 194 9.67 2.99 -5.30
CA MET A 194 10.61 4.11 -5.24
C MET A 194 11.39 4.06 -3.93
N GLU A 195 12.70 3.88 -4.04
CA GLU A 195 13.60 3.72 -2.88
C GLU A 195 13.98 5.06 -2.22
N GLU A 196 13.88 6.17 -2.95
CA GLU A 196 14.21 7.50 -2.41
C GLU A 196 13.13 8.06 -1.48
N PHE A 197 11.92 7.51 -1.59
CA PHE A 197 10.82 7.80 -0.70
C PHE A 197 10.52 6.59 0.18
N CYS A 198 10.11 6.84 1.41
CA CYS A 198 9.73 5.77 2.33
C CYS A 198 8.56 6.23 3.19
N TYR A 199 7.82 5.27 3.70
CA TYR A 199 6.76 5.58 4.64
C TYR A 199 7.08 5.07 6.04
N HIS A 200 6.56 5.77 7.03
CA HIS A 200 6.50 5.35 8.41
C HIS A 200 5.05 5.16 8.81
N GLN A 201 4.78 4.10 9.55
CA GLN A 201 3.47 3.81 10.12
C GLN A 201 3.71 3.33 11.54
N LYS A 202 2.98 3.87 12.50
CA LYS A 202 3.09 3.44 13.89
C LYS A 202 2.43 2.07 14.03
N TYR A 203 3.15 1.13 14.61
CA TYR A 203 2.60 -0.20 14.89
C TYR A 203 1.53 -0.12 15.99
N ASN A 204 0.46 -0.91 15.83
CA ASN A 204 -0.62 -1.05 16.81
C ASN A 204 -1.32 0.27 17.17
N ASN A 205 -1.63 1.10 16.18
CA ASN A 205 -2.54 2.21 16.38
C ASN A 205 -3.95 1.71 16.69
N ASP A 206 -4.64 2.40 17.61
CA ASP A 206 -6.06 2.15 17.87
C ASP A 206 -6.88 2.41 16.61
N GLY A 207 -7.94 1.63 16.38
CA GLY A 207 -8.79 1.74 15.20
C GLY A 207 -8.30 0.91 14.00
N GLY A 208 -8.92 1.12 12.85
CA GLY A 208 -8.64 0.38 11.62
C GLY A 208 -8.78 -1.13 11.77
N CYS A 209 -7.98 -1.89 11.03
CA CYS A 209 -7.99 -3.35 11.07
C CYS A 209 -7.64 -3.94 12.45
N ASN A 210 -6.96 -3.18 13.32
CA ASN A 210 -6.60 -3.65 14.66
C ASN A 210 -7.82 -3.92 15.55
N THR A 211 -8.99 -3.37 15.22
CA THR A 211 -10.23 -3.61 15.98
C THR A 211 -10.78 -5.03 15.83
N PHE A 212 -10.44 -5.74 14.77
CA PHE A 212 -10.96 -7.09 14.49
C PHE A 212 -9.88 -8.11 14.13
N ARG A 213 -8.65 -7.68 13.90
CA ARG A 213 -7.52 -8.54 13.56
C ARG A 213 -7.17 -9.45 14.74
N THR A 214 -7.18 -10.76 14.49
CA THR A 214 -6.80 -11.79 15.47
C THR A 214 -5.64 -12.62 14.95
N GLN A 215 -4.92 -13.29 15.88
CA GLN A 215 -3.88 -14.25 15.51
C GLN A 215 -4.41 -15.35 14.58
N GLN A 216 -5.57 -15.91 14.92
CA GLN A 216 -6.20 -16.97 14.13
C GLN A 216 -6.52 -16.50 12.70
N MET A 217 -6.98 -15.25 12.54
CA MET A 217 -7.26 -14.66 11.23
C MET A 217 -5.97 -14.48 10.42
N GLU A 218 -4.88 -14.02 11.04
CA GLU A 218 -3.58 -13.88 10.38
C GLU A 218 -3.05 -15.24 9.89
N ASP A 219 -3.09 -16.24 10.74
CA ASP A 219 -2.60 -17.58 10.42
C ASP A 219 -3.46 -18.24 9.32
N MET A 220 -4.79 -18.10 9.39
CA MET A 220 -5.72 -18.54 8.33
C MET A 220 -5.42 -17.86 6.98
N CYS A 221 -5.17 -16.55 6.97
CA CYS A 221 -4.82 -15.84 5.74
C CYS A 221 -3.48 -16.33 5.18
N ALA A 222 -2.49 -16.56 6.05
CA ALA A 222 -1.20 -17.10 5.64
C ALA A 222 -1.35 -18.49 4.98
N GLU A 223 -2.16 -19.38 5.55
CA GLU A 223 -2.44 -20.70 4.98
C GLU A 223 -3.17 -20.61 3.63
N LYS A 224 -4.17 -19.74 3.52
CA LYS A 224 -4.86 -19.48 2.24
C LYS A 224 -3.90 -18.97 1.16
N LEU A 225 -3.05 -18.01 1.49
CA LEU A 225 -2.06 -17.45 0.55
C LEU A 225 -1.01 -18.51 0.16
N ASN A 226 -0.55 -19.32 1.09
CA ASN A 226 0.34 -20.44 0.80
C ASN A 226 -0.32 -21.45 -0.15
N LYS A 227 -1.59 -21.80 0.07
CA LYS A 227 -2.35 -22.72 -0.79
C LYS A 227 -2.50 -22.15 -2.22
N LYS A 228 -2.76 -20.85 -2.36
CA LYS A 228 -2.96 -20.21 -3.66
C LYS A 228 -1.63 -20.00 -4.40
N PHE A 229 -0.57 -19.64 -3.68
CA PHE A 229 0.74 -19.29 -4.22
C PHE A 229 1.88 -20.13 -3.64
N PRO A 230 1.84 -21.48 -3.68
CA PRO A 230 2.76 -22.35 -2.93
C PRO A 230 4.23 -22.16 -3.32
N LYS A 231 4.51 -21.70 -4.54
CA LYS A 231 5.89 -21.42 -5.02
C LYS A 231 6.43 -20.07 -4.53
N TYR A 232 5.56 -19.14 -4.12
CA TYR A 232 5.92 -17.75 -3.88
C TYR A 232 5.60 -17.25 -2.47
N TYR A 233 4.68 -17.90 -1.80
CA TYR A 233 4.32 -17.63 -0.41
C TYR A 233 4.54 -18.89 0.41
N THR A 234 5.54 -18.90 1.28
CA THR A 234 5.90 -20.10 2.08
C THR A 234 5.73 -19.83 3.56
N ILE A 235 5.37 -20.89 4.30
CA ILE A 235 5.23 -20.89 5.76
C ILE A 235 6.32 -21.76 6.36
N ASP A 236 7.05 -21.23 7.34
CA ASP A 236 8.01 -21.96 8.15
C ASP A 236 7.34 -22.38 9.47
N TYR A 237 6.78 -23.57 9.50
CA TYR A 237 6.09 -24.12 10.69
C TYR A 237 7.05 -24.42 11.86
N SER A 238 8.35 -24.46 11.62
CA SER A 238 9.35 -24.70 12.67
C SER A 238 9.66 -23.45 13.50
N LYS A 239 9.21 -22.28 13.06
CA LYS A 239 9.51 -20.98 13.68
C LYS A 239 8.23 -20.18 13.87
N THR A 240 8.12 -19.56 15.04
CA THR A 240 7.09 -18.56 15.28
C THR A 240 7.50 -17.21 14.71
N SER A 241 6.52 -16.39 14.34
CA SER A 241 6.76 -15.02 13.92
C SER A 241 7.36 -14.21 15.08
N THR A 242 8.17 -13.20 14.74
CA THR A 242 8.72 -12.29 15.73
C THR A 242 7.61 -11.40 16.33
N LYS A 243 7.88 -10.76 17.50
CA LYS A 243 6.92 -9.92 18.26
C LYS A 243 6.21 -8.81 17.47
N ARG A 244 6.51 -8.64 16.18
CA ARG A 244 5.93 -7.59 15.32
C ARG A 244 4.66 -8.01 14.57
N THR A 245 4.33 -9.30 14.60
CA THR A 245 3.13 -9.84 13.94
C THR A 245 2.19 -10.44 14.96
N ILE A 246 0.90 -10.29 14.74
CA ILE A 246 -0.13 -10.89 15.61
C ILE A 246 -0.23 -12.39 15.38
N GLY A 247 0.03 -12.86 14.14
CA GLY A 247 0.05 -14.28 13.78
C GLY A 247 1.25 -15.04 14.36
N LYS A 248 1.12 -16.34 14.50
CA LYS A 248 2.20 -17.22 14.96
C LYS A 248 3.06 -17.76 13.83
N LEU A 249 2.48 -17.88 12.64
CA LEU A 249 3.18 -18.47 11.50
C LEU A 249 4.22 -17.48 10.94
N ARG A 250 5.44 -17.99 10.74
CA ARG A 250 6.48 -17.21 10.05
C ARG A 250 6.36 -17.42 8.56
N THR A 251 6.13 -16.35 7.84
CA THR A 251 5.91 -16.36 6.39
C THR A 251 7.06 -15.72 5.63
N ARG A 252 7.26 -16.15 4.38
CA ARG A 252 8.18 -15.53 3.42
C ARG A 252 7.49 -15.41 2.07
N VAL A 253 7.53 -14.20 1.49
CA VAL A 253 6.95 -13.91 0.18
C VAL A 253 8.05 -13.62 -0.83
N MET A 254 8.00 -14.27 -1.98
CA MET A 254 9.02 -14.21 -3.04
C MET A 254 8.47 -13.46 -4.27
N TYR A 255 8.18 -12.16 -4.12
CA TYR A 255 7.56 -11.33 -5.16
C TYR A 255 8.34 -11.33 -6.48
N SER A 256 9.65 -11.08 -6.42
CA SER A 256 10.48 -11.06 -7.64
C SER A 256 10.52 -12.41 -8.36
N LYS A 257 10.43 -13.53 -7.62
CA LYS A 257 10.33 -14.86 -8.21
C LYS A 257 8.98 -15.04 -8.90
N ALA A 258 7.89 -14.59 -8.26
CA ALA A 258 6.54 -14.66 -8.83
C ALA A 258 6.48 -13.99 -10.22
N TYR A 259 7.07 -12.80 -10.35
CA TYR A 259 7.14 -12.12 -11.64
C TYR A 259 8.06 -12.81 -12.65
N LYS A 260 9.24 -13.27 -12.22
CA LYS A 260 10.19 -13.91 -13.15
C LYS A 260 9.64 -15.20 -13.77
N GLU A 261 8.87 -15.97 -13.01
CA GLU A 261 8.28 -17.23 -13.48
C GLU A 261 6.96 -17.04 -14.25
N SER A 262 6.41 -15.81 -14.31
CA SER A 262 5.24 -15.48 -15.13
C SER A 262 5.59 -15.11 -16.57
N LYS A 263 6.88 -14.97 -16.89
CA LYS A 263 7.43 -14.67 -18.24
C LYS A 263 7.86 -15.96 -18.93
#